data_f1e52b643388b8a2c95dad8a36d48840
#
_entry.id   f1e52b643388b8a2c95dad8a36d48840
#
_cell.length_a   1.000
_cell.length_b   1.000
_cell.length_c   1.000
_cell.angle_alpha   90.00
_cell.angle_beta   90.00
_cell.angle_gamma   90.00
#
_symmetry.space_group_name_H-M   'P 1'
#
loop_
_entity.id
_entity.type
_entity.pdbx_description
1 polymer ?
#
loop_
_entity_poly.entity_id
_entity_poly.type
_entity_poly.pdbx_seq_one_letter_code
_entity_poly.pdbx_strand_id
1 'polypeptide(L)'
;MPRSLPSLNFAFMGGGNMASAMIPGLKDRGLSADQIMIVDPFAEARSRMQEKHGVRVFESTRALRAHAQTPLDAAIWAVKPNTFPLAAVQANEAGVFHRSTLHMSVMAGTSTDSLSRQMGSGLVVRAMPNQAAAIGQAITGMYAPSTVSAEDRALAEEVMKTLGPVEWVEHEAQMHAVTAISGSGPAYMFQMLKAMREQGERLGLDPDQALRLAVQTMAGSAELARNSALSMDELIAQVRSPNGTTHAALETMDARGVFEGFKAGIQAAHHRSSELASPSPTAVAGSGPKMSHGPAL
;
A
#
# COMPACT_ATOMS: atom_id res chain seq x y z
N MET A 1 -6.92 6.25 29.02
CA MET A 1 -7.17 7.41 28.13
C MET A 1 -6.95 6.91 26.69
N PRO A 2 -7.77 7.30 25.73
CA PRO A 2 -7.54 6.91 24.35
C PRO A 2 -6.15 7.39 23.90
N ARG A 3 -5.43 6.56 23.16
CA ARG A 3 -4.12 6.91 22.60
C ARG A 3 -4.32 8.02 21.57
N SER A 4 -3.72 9.19 21.77
CA SER A 4 -3.75 10.26 20.78
C SER A 4 -2.43 10.29 20.00
N LEU A 5 -2.48 10.48 18.69
CA LEU A 5 -1.31 10.48 17.80
C LEU A 5 -0.14 11.31 18.32
N PRO A 6 -0.33 12.56 18.81
CA PRO A 6 0.78 13.40 19.25
C PRO A 6 1.61 12.87 20.43
N SER A 7 1.10 11.86 21.15
CA SER A 7 1.80 11.30 22.32
C SER A 7 2.55 9.99 22.01
N LEU A 8 2.51 9.48 20.78
CA LEU A 8 2.97 8.15 20.42
C LEU A 8 4.34 8.16 19.74
N ASN A 9 5.07 7.06 19.94
CA ASN A 9 6.35 6.80 19.28
C ASN A 9 6.18 5.75 18.17
N PHE A 10 6.57 6.09 16.96
CA PHE A 10 6.41 5.26 15.77
C PHE A 10 7.74 4.76 15.24
N ALA A 11 7.81 3.48 14.90
CA ALA A 11 8.90 2.94 14.10
C ALA A 11 8.40 2.53 12.72
N PHE A 12 9.09 2.97 11.68
CA PHE A 12 8.93 2.47 10.32
C PHE A 12 10.01 1.46 10.02
N MET A 13 9.60 0.26 9.67
CA MET A 13 10.47 -0.79 9.19
C MET A 13 10.53 -0.67 7.66
N GLY A 14 11.58 0.02 7.18
CA GLY A 14 11.76 0.43 5.79
C GLY A 14 11.55 1.92 5.56
N GLY A 15 12.56 2.59 4.99
CA GLY A 15 12.57 4.01 4.61
C GLY A 15 12.21 4.26 3.13
N GLY A 16 11.27 3.49 2.58
CA GLY A 16 10.83 3.58 1.19
C GLY A 16 9.82 4.71 0.92
N ASN A 17 9.26 4.69 -0.30
CA ASN A 17 8.30 5.71 -0.75
C ASN A 17 7.05 5.79 0.13
N MET A 18 6.53 4.64 0.60
CA MET A 18 5.34 4.62 1.43
C MET A 18 5.59 5.27 2.79
N ALA A 19 6.69 4.94 3.46
CA ALA A 19 7.10 5.61 4.70
C ALA A 19 7.26 7.13 4.47
N SER A 20 7.95 7.53 3.38
CA SER A 20 8.12 8.93 3.03
C SER A 20 6.80 9.67 2.76
N ALA A 21 5.78 8.99 2.24
CA ALA A 21 4.46 9.57 2.01
C ALA A 21 3.66 9.77 3.32
N MET A 22 3.83 8.88 4.31
CA MET A 22 3.10 8.93 5.57
C MET A 22 3.60 10.02 6.53
N ILE A 23 4.90 10.30 6.55
CA ILE A 23 5.52 11.18 7.54
C ILE A 23 4.95 12.60 7.55
N PRO A 24 4.76 13.30 6.41
CA PRO A 24 4.17 14.62 6.41
C PRO A 24 2.80 14.65 7.10
N GLY A 25 1.91 13.74 6.72
CA GLY A 25 0.57 13.67 7.31
C GLY A 25 0.57 13.32 8.81
N LEU A 26 1.52 12.53 9.29
CA LEU A 26 1.71 12.29 10.73
C LEU A 26 2.17 13.56 11.45
N LYS A 27 3.09 14.31 10.88
CA LYS A 27 3.56 15.59 11.44
C LYS A 27 2.45 16.65 11.46
N ASP A 28 1.63 16.72 10.42
CA ASP A 28 0.46 17.62 10.35
C ASP A 28 -0.58 17.29 11.45
N ARG A 29 -0.58 16.06 11.95
CA ARG A 29 -1.40 15.61 13.08
C ARG A 29 -0.72 15.72 14.45
N GLY A 30 0.42 16.42 14.50
CA GLY A 30 1.08 16.81 15.73
C GLY A 30 2.22 15.90 16.19
N LEU A 31 2.62 14.87 15.45
CA LEU A 31 3.83 14.13 15.78
C LEU A 31 5.08 14.96 15.50
N SER A 32 5.99 15.00 16.46
CA SER A 32 7.31 15.57 16.25
C SER A 32 8.20 14.61 15.44
N ALA A 33 9.21 15.16 14.76
CA ALA A 33 10.17 14.34 14.01
C ALA A 33 10.93 13.33 14.91
N ASP A 34 11.14 13.67 16.18
CA ASP A 34 11.84 12.82 17.16
C ASP A 34 11.03 11.57 17.58
N GLN A 35 9.71 11.62 17.41
CA GLN A 35 8.81 10.49 17.69
C GLN A 35 8.72 9.51 16.52
N ILE A 36 9.28 9.86 15.36
CA ILE A 36 9.27 9.03 14.15
C ILE A 36 10.66 8.46 13.91
N MET A 37 10.77 7.15 13.98
CA MET A 37 12.01 6.40 13.83
C MET A 37 11.96 5.53 12.59
N ILE A 38 12.98 5.61 11.74
CA ILE A 38 13.08 4.80 10.52
C ILE A 38 14.19 3.79 10.68
N VAL A 39 13.91 2.52 10.43
CA VAL A 39 14.90 1.47 10.35
C VAL A 39 15.04 1.03 8.89
N ASP A 40 16.22 1.28 8.32
CA ASP A 40 16.54 0.86 6.95
C ASP A 40 18.03 0.52 6.85
N PRO A 41 18.42 -0.66 6.32
CA PRO A 41 19.83 -1.04 6.18
C PRO A 41 20.60 -0.19 5.16
N PHE A 42 19.91 0.44 4.20
CA PHE A 42 20.53 1.21 3.13
C PHE A 42 20.81 2.64 3.56
N ALA A 43 22.07 3.07 3.52
CA ALA A 43 22.48 4.42 3.92
C ALA A 43 21.77 5.52 3.11
N GLU A 44 21.63 5.32 1.79
CA GLU A 44 20.94 6.27 0.91
C GLU A 44 19.47 6.49 1.31
N ALA A 45 18.76 5.41 1.69
CA ALA A 45 17.39 5.52 2.17
C ALA A 45 17.33 6.32 3.48
N ARG A 46 18.25 6.05 4.40
CA ARG A 46 18.34 6.78 5.68
C ARG A 46 18.65 8.26 5.48
N SER A 47 19.66 8.59 4.66
CA SER A 47 20.01 10.01 4.36
C SER A 47 18.82 10.75 3.76
N ARG A 48 18.17 10.16 2.74
CA ARG A 48 16.97 10.75 2.12
C ARG A 48 15.85 11.01 3.13
N MET A 49 15.58 10.08 4.05
CA MET A 49 14.53 10.24 5.06
C MET A 49 14.90 11.31 6.08
N GLN A 50 16.15 11.37 6.50
CA GLN A 50 16.65 12.39 7.43
C GLN A 50 16.65 13.78 6.80
N GLU A 51 17.16 13.93 5.59
CA GLU A 51 17.22 15.21 4.87
C GLU A 51 15.84 15.76 4.55
N LYS A 52 14.94 14.89 4.06
CA LYS A 52 13.60 15.31 3.62
C LYS A 52 12.65 15.57 4.78
N HIS A 53 12.74 14.79 5.86
CA HIS A 53 11.73 14.79 6.91
C HIS A 53 12.26 15.16 8.29
N GLY A 54 13.57 15.20 8.50
CA GLY A 54 14.21 15.49 9.79
C GLY A 54 14.01 14.40 10.84
N VAL A 55 13.59 13.21 10.43
CA VAL A 55 13.27 12.08 11.34
C VAL A 55 14.53 11.33 11.78
N ARG A 56 14.42 10.58 12.87
CA ARG A 56 15.49 9.74 13.37
C ARG A 56 15.64 8.49 12.52
N VAL A 57 16.88 8.14 12.15
CA VAL A 57 17.17 7.00 11.27
C VAL A 57 18.16 6.04 11.90
N PHE A 58 17.96 4.74 11.68
CA PHE A 58 18.75 3.66 12.25
C PHE A 58 19.05 2.61 11.18
N GLU A 59 20.25 2.04 11.22
CA GLU A 59 20.67 1.01 10.27
C GLU A 59 20.08 -0.39 10.58
N SER A 60 19.67 -0.61 11.82
CA SER A 60 19.13 -1.89 12.29
C SER A 60 18.18 -1.71 13.48
N THR A 61 17.38 -2.72 13.75
CA THR A 61 16.53 -2.79 14.95
C THR A 61 17.35 -2.82 16.24
N ARG A 62 18.56 -3.38 16.22
CA ARG A 62 19.50 -3.35 17.34
C ARG A 62 19.97 -1.91 17.63
N ALA A 63 20.30 -1.13 16.60
CA ALA A 63 20.66 0.27 16.74
C ALA A 63 19.47 1.08 17.28
N LEU A 64 18.24 0.85 16.76
CA LEU A 64 17.03 1.46 17.29
C LEU A 64 16.84 1.11 18.79
N ARG A 65 16.96 -0.15 19.17
CA ARG A 65 16.79 -0.60 20.56
C ARG A 65 17.75 0.07 21.54
N ALA A 66 19.00 0.25 21.11
CA ALA A 66 20.03 0.93 21.95
C ALA A 66 19.68 2.41 22.20
N HIS A 67 18.90 3.05 21.34
CA HIS A 67 18.53 4.47 21.42
C HIS A 67 17.08 4.71 21.86
N ALA A 68 16.21 3.70 21.83
CA ALA A 68 14.81 3.83 22.24
C ALA A 68 14.73 3.87 23.79
N GLN A 69 14.51 5.04 24.34
CA GLN A 69 14.33 5.24 25.80
C GLN A 69 12.89 4.94 26.25
N THR A 70 11.93 4.97 25.34
CA THR A 70 10.52 4.71 25.57
C THR A 70 10.03 3.57 24.68
N PRO A 71 9.02 2.80 25.12
CA PRO A 71 8.38 1.79 24.27
C PRO A 71 7.85 2.40 22.98
N LEU A 72 7.89 1.60 21.90
CA LEU A 72 7.24 1.95 20.64
C LEU A 72 5.77 1.60 20.72
N ASP A 73 4.92 2.58 20.44
CA ASP A 73 3.46 2.41 20.47
C ASP A 73 2.95 1.73 19.21
N ALA A 74 3.57 2.05 18.06
CA ALA A 74 3.23 1.45 16.78
C ALA A 74 4.46 1.21 15.91
N ALA A 75 4.37 0.16 15.09
CA ALA A 75 5.36 -0.21 14.07
C ALA A 75 4.69 -0.33 12.71
N ILE A 76 5.20 0.38 11.71
CA ILE A 76 4.71 0.35 10.34
C ILE A 76 5.69 -0.44 9.48
N TRP A 77 5.24 -1.58 8.98
CA TRP A 77 6.04 -2.48 8.15
C TRP A 77 5.89 -2.10 6.68
N ALA A 78 6.86 -1.34 6.20
CA ALA A 78 6.94 -0.80 4.83
C ALA A 78 8.11 -1.40 4.02
N VAL A 79 8.55 -2.60 4.39
CA VAL A 79 9.55 -3.39 3.66
C VAL A 79 8.90 -4.19 2.53
N LYS A 80 9.71 -4.75 1.64
CA LYS A 80 9.21 -5.69 0.62
C LYS A 80 8.82 -7.02 1.30
N PRO A 81 7.76 -7.71 0.83
CA PRO A 81 7.31 -8.97 1.43
C PRO A 81 8.40 -10.04 1.56
N ASN A 82 9.30 -10.14 0.59
CA ASN A 82 10.42 -11.10 0.61
C ASN A 82 11.52 -10.77 1.62
N THR A 83 11.63 -9.54 2.08
CA THR A 83 12.59 -9.12 3.11
C THR A 83 12.00 -9.13 4.52
N PHE A 84 10.68 -9.19 4.62
CA PHE A 84 9.97 -9.14 5.90
C PHE A 84 10.36 -10.26 6.87
N PRO A 85 10.49 -11.56 6.48
CA PRO A 85 10.86 -12.61 7.42
C PRO A 85 12.17 -12.33 8.16
N LEU A 86 13.19 -11.89 7.45
CA LEU A 86 14.48 -11.53 8.06
C LEU A 86 14.34 -10.31 8.98
N ALA A 87 13.62 -9.29 8.54
CA ALA A 87 13.43 -8.08 9.34
C ALA A 87 12.64 -8.37 10.63
N ALA A 88 11.64 -9.27 10.58
CA ALA A 88 10.88 -9.70 11.75
C ALA A 88 11.76 -10.47 12.76
N VAL A 89 12.58 -11.40 12.29
CA VAL A 89 13.56 -12.12 13.14
C VAL A 89 14.50 -11.14 13.82
N GLN A 90 15.10 -10.21 13.08
CA GLN A 90 16.01 -9.21 13.65
C GLN A 90 15.33 -8.30 14.67
N ALA A 91 14.05 -7.95 14.45
CA ALA A 91 13.27 -7.13 15.38
C ALA A 91 12.98 -7.90 16.69
N ASN A 92 12.62 -9.17 16.58
CA ASN A 92 12.36 -10.03 17.73
C ASN A 92 13.65 -10.27 18.56
N GLU A 93 14.76 -10.57 17.91
CA GLU A 93 16.08 -10.75 18.57
C GLU A 93 16.55 -9.47 19.28
N ALA A 94 16.29 -8.32 18.70
CA ALA A 94 16.60 -7.04 19.31
C ALA A 94 15.68 -6.67 20.48
N GLY A 95 14.51 -7.31 20.59
CA GLY A 95 13.51 -6.99 21.62
C GLY A 95 13.02 -5.53 21.55
N VAL A 96 12.89 -5.00 20.33
CA VAL A 96 12.57 -3.58 20.11
C VAL A 96 11.10 -3.27 20.31
N PHE A 97 10.22 -4.27 20.11
CA PHE A 97 8.78 -4.10 20.27
C PHE A 97 8.28 -4.68 21.59
N HIS A 98 7.32 -3.99 22.17
CA HIS A 98 6.59 -4.43 23.36
C HIS A 98 5.34 -5.23 22.94
N ARG A 99 4.77 -6.02 23.85
CA ARG A 99 3.54 -6.78 23.61
C ARG A 99 2.32 -5.91 23.23
N SER A 100 2.33 -4.65 23.66
CA SER A 100 1.29 -3.65 23.35
C SER A 100 1.60 -2.82 22.10
N THR A 101 2.70 -3.06 21.40
CA THR A 101 3.01 -2.37 20.13
C THR A 101 2.02 -2.80 19.06
N LEU A 102 1.32 -1.83 18.47
CA LEU A 102 0.45 -2.06 17.32
C LEU A 102 1.29 -2.19 16.05
N HIS A 103 1.18 -3.32 15.35
CA HIS A 103 1.87 -3.54 14.09
C HIS A 103 0.92 -3.26 12.91
N MET A 104 1.29 -2.33 12.05
CA MET A 104 0.58 -2.03 10.81
C MET A 104 1.44 -2.46 9.62
N SER A 105 0.90 -3.27 8.72
CA SER A 105 1.60 -3.72 7.51
C SER A 105 1.00 -3.07 6.28
N VAL A 106 1.83 -2.42 5.47
CA VAL A 106 1.45 -1.91 4.13
C VAL A 106 2.00 -2.80 3.00
N MET A 107 2.39 -4.02 3.35
CA MET A 107 2.93 -5.00 2.39
C MET A 107 1.81 -5.70 1.63
N ALA A 108 1.94 -5.79 0.31
CA ALA A 108 1.03 -6.58 -0.51
C ALA A 108 1.24 -8.09 -0.27
N GLY A 109 0.15 -8.87 -0.36
CA GLY A 109 0.22 -10.33 -0.38
C GLY A 109 0.63 -11.00 0.94
N THR A 110 0.70 -10.30 2.08
CA THR A 110 1.10 -10.91 3.37
C THR A 110 -0.09 -10.89 4.32
N SER A 111 -0.54 -12.06 4.77
CA SER A 111 -1.70 -12.19 5.67
C SER A 111 -1.38 -11.79 7.11
N THR A 112 -2.42 -11.36 7.85
CA THR A 112 -2.30 -11.03 9.29
C THR A 112 -1.82 -12.21 10.10
N ASP A 113 -2.21 -13.44 9.75
CA ASP A 113 -1.76 -14.67 10.39
C ASP A 113 -0.25 -14.91 10.16
N SER A 114 0.24 -14.71 8.93
CA SER A 114 1.68 -14.79 8.64
C SER A 114 2.48 -13.71 9.38
N LEU A 115 1.95 -12.48 9.41
CA LEU A 115 2.56 -11.37 10.13
C LEU A 115 2.62 -11.66 11.63
N SER A 116 1.50 -12.08 12.23
CA SER A 116 1.41 -12.40 13.66
C SER A 116 2.38 -13.48 14.08
N ARG A 117 2.48 -14.58 13.31
CA ARG A 117 3.44 -15.66 13.61
C ARG A 117 4.88 -15.20 13.57
N GLN A 118 5.25 -14.41 12.57
CA GLN A 118 6.65 -13.97 12.42
C GLN A 118 7.05 -12.89 13.43
N MET A 119 6.11 -12.03 13.82
CA MET A 119 6.37 -10.97 14.82
C MET A 119 6.12 -11.44 16.26
N GLY A 120 5.50 -12.59 16.48
CA GLY A 120 5.12 -13.05 17.82
C GLY A 120 4.07 -12.14 18.47
N SER A 121 3.25 -11.43 17.68
CA SER A 121 2.25 -10.46 18.17
C SER A 121 0.91 -10.66 17.46
N GLY A 122 -0.19 -10.66 18.23
CA GLY A 122 -1.56 -10.68 17.70
C GLY A 122 -2.14 -9.29 17.37
N LEU A 123 -1.43 -8.22 17.70
CA LEU A 123 -1.87 -6.84 17.43
C LEU A 123 -1.40 -6.38 16.05
N VAL A 124 -2.03 -6.92 15.02
CA VAL A 124 -1.63 -6.70 13.63
C VAL A 124 -2.81 -6.15 12.82
N VAL A 125 -2.60 -5.03 12.16
CA VAL A 125 -3.50 -4.45 11.16
C VAL A 125 -2.84 -4.53 9.79
N ARG A 126 -3.54 -5.06 8.82
CA ARG A 126 -3.15 -5.04 7.42
C ARG A 126 -3.76 -3.84 6.73
N ALA A 127 -2.95 -3.05 6.06
CA ALA A 127 -3.36 -1.90 5.28
C ALA A 127 -2.82 -2.02 3.86
N MET A 128 -3.60 -1.59 2.89
CA MET A 128 -3.21 -1.57 1.48
C MET A 128 -3.50 -0.19 0.89
N PRO A 129 -2.61 0.78 1.11
CA PRO A 129 -2.64 2.06 0.42
C PRO A 129 -2.24 1.89 -1.05
N ASN A 130 -2.34 2.97 -1.84
CA ASN A 130 -1.87 2.99 -3.21
C ASN A 130 -0.87 4.14 -3.47
N GLN A 131 -0.38 4.24 -4.71
CA GLN A 131 0.67 5.19 -5.07
C GLN A 131 0.26 6.66 -4.90
N ALA A 132 -1.04 6.99 -4.93
CA ALA A 132 -1.53 8.34 -4.71
C ALA A 132 -1.30 8.86 -3.28
N ALA A 133 -0.82 7.99 -2.37
CA ALA A 133 -0.31 8.36 -1.06
C ALA A 133 0.77 9.46 -1.12
N ALA A 134 1.57 9.47 -2.19
CA ALA A 134 2.62 10.48 -2.39
C ALA A 134 2.10 11.93 -2.42
N ILE A 135 0.81 12.11 -2.72
CA ILE A 135 0.12 13.42 -2.78
C ILE A 135 -1.08 13.49 -1.83
N GLY A 136 -1.19 12.58 -0.85
CA GLY A 136 -2.29 12.57 0.13
C GLY A 136 -3.66 12.21 -0.46
N GLN A 137 -3.70 11.56 -1.62
CA GLN A 137 -4.93 11.21 -2.35
C GLN A 137 -5.11 9.68 -2.49
N ALA A 138 -4.47 8.90 -1.62
CA ALA A 138 -4.68 7.46 -1.60
C ALA A 138 -6.06 7.10 -1.07
N ILE A 139 -6.51 5.90 -1.42
CA ILE A 139 -7.49 5.16 -0.62
C ILE A 139 -6.77 3.95 -0.03
N THR A 140 -7.01 3.68 1.26
CA THR A 140 -6.38 2.58 1.97
C THR A 140 -7.42 1.55 2.39
N GLY A 141 -7.39 0.36 1.82
CA GLY A 141 -8.17 -0.75 2.37
C GLY A 141 -7.50 -1.31 3.62
N MET A 142 -8.29 -1.63 4.65
CA MET A 142 -7.78 -2.11 5.94
C MET A 142 -8.51 -3.36 6.41
N TYR A 143 -7.75 -4.23 7.06
CA TYR A 143 -8.27 -5.41 7.76
C TYR A 143 -7.55 -5.59 9.10
N ALA A 144 -8.30 -5.99 10.13
CA ALA A 144 -7.76 -6.42 11.40
C ALA A 144 -8.56 -7.60 11.97
N PRO A 145 -7.91 -8.64 12.50
CA PRO A 145 -8.58 -9.73 13.19
C PRO A 145 -9.27 -9.23 14.47
N SER A 146 -10.16 -10.05 15.02
CA SER A 146 -10.93 -9.74 16.24
C SER A 146 -10.06 -9.56 17.50
N THR A 147 -8.80 -9.99 17.46
CA THR A 147 -7.81 -9.78 18.52
C THR A 147 -7.36 -8.32 18.66
N VAL A 148 -7.55 -7.51 17.62
CA VAL A 148 -7.24 -6.08 17.63
C VAL A 148 -8.42 -5.30 18.20
N SER A 149 -8.17 -4.56 19.26
CA SER A 149 -9.19 -3.78 19.96
C SER A 149 -9.77 -2.66 19.09
N ALA A 150 -10.95 -2.15 19.46
CA ALA A 150 -11.53 -1.00 18.78
C ALA A 150 -10.64 0.27 18.88
N GLU A 151 -9.91 0.42 20.00
CA GLU A 151 -8.96 1.52 20.19
C GLU A 151 -7.76 1.41 19.24
N ASP A 152 -7.18 0.21 19.11
CA ASP A 152 -6.07 -0.03 18.18
C ASP A 152 -6.50 0.08 16.72
N ARG A 153 -7.73 -0.33 16.38
CA ARG A 153 -8.32 -0.12 15.05
C ARG A 153 -8.47 1.38 14.74
N ALA A 154 -8.99 2.15 15.71
CA ALA A 154 -9.14 3.60 15.57
C ALA A 154 -7.78 4.29 15.39
N LEU A 155 -6.76 3.88 16.14
CA LEU A 155 -5.39 4.38 15.97
C LEU A 155 -4.83 4.05 14.57
N ALA A 156 -4.97 2.80 14.12
CA ALA A 156 -4.52 2.41 12.79
C ALA A 156 -5.23 3.21 11.67
N GLU A 157 -6.52 3.44 11.83
CA GLU A 157 -7.32 4.24 10.90
C GLU A 157 -6.84 5.69 10.86
N GLU A 158 -6.60 6.29 12.04
CA GLU A 158 -6.10 7.66 12.15
C GLU A 158 -4.73 7.81 11.46
N VAL A 159 -3.84 6.83 11.63
CA VAL A 159 -2.55 6.78 10.95
C VAL A 159 -2.74 6.69 9.44
N MET A 160 -3.58 5.78 8.93
CA MET A 160 -3.78 5.60 7.50
C MET A 160 -4.53 6.76 6.84
N LYS A 161 -5.41 7.46 7.57
CA LYS A 161 -6.07 8.69 7.10
C LYS A 161 -5.10 9.84 6.80
N THR A 162 -3.84 9.74 7.20
CA THR A 162 -2.81 10.68 6.75
C THR A 162 -2.49 10.58 5.26
N LEU A 163 -2.86 9.48 4.62
CA LEU A 163 -2.66 9.23 3.19
C LEU A 163 -3.90 9.53 2.34
N GLY A 164 -5.07 9.66 2.98
CA GLY A 164 -6.37 9.81 2.33
C GLY A 164 -7.45 8.94 2.98
N PRO A 165 -8.61 8.75 2.33
CA PRO A 165 -9.70 7.92 2.83
C PRO A 165 -9.29 6.48 3.16
N VAL A 166 -10.05 5.86 4.08
CA VAL A 166 -9.85 4.48 4.55
C VAL A 166 -11.15 3.71 4.39
N GLU A 167 -11.03 2.44 3.96
CA GLU A 167 -12.13 1.49 3.87
C GLU A 167 -11.78 0.20 4.61
N TRP A 168 -12.59 -0.16 5.60
CA TRP A 168 -12.44 -1.43 6.32
C TRP A 168 -13.14 -2.57 5.59
N VAL A 169 -12.47 -3.70 5.47
CA VAL A 169 -13.09 -4.92 4.95
C VAL A 169 -13.42 -5.88 6.11
N GLU A 170 -14.49 -6.66 5.94
CA GLU A 170 -14.96 -7.61 6.97
C GLU A 170 -14.11 -8.87 7.04
N HIS A 171 -13.62 -9.33 5.89
CA HIS A 171 -12.84 -10.55 5.77
C HIS A 171 -11.49 -10.28 5.11
N GLU A 172 -10.42 -10.88 5.62
CA GLU A 172 -9.08 -10.68 5.09
C GLU A 172 -8.95 -11.04 3.60
N ALA A 173 -9.70 -12.03 3.13
CA ALA A 173 -9.71 -12.41 1.72
C ALA A 173 -10.10 -11.27 0.78
N GLN A 174 -10.92 -10.31 1.25
CA GLN A 174 -11.30 -9.11 0.48
C GLN A 174 -10.11 -8.17 0.23
N MET A 175 -9.01 -8.29 0.99
CA MET A 175 -7.79 -7.50 0.74
C MET A 175 -7.15 -7.82 -0.63
N HIS A 176 -7.44 -8.97 -1.24
CA HIS A 176 -7.03 -9.26 -2.60
C HIS A 176 -7.82 -8.44 -3.63
N ALA A 177 -9.11 -8.25 -3.40
CA ALA A 177 -9.93 -7.36 -4.20
C ALA A 177 -9.50 -5.89 -4.02
N VAL A 178 -9.22 -5.45 -2.79
CA VAL A 178 -8.62 -4.13 -2.51
C VAL A 178 -7.33 -3.94 -3.32
N THR A 179 -6.44 -4.93 -3.28
CA THR A 179 -5.17 -4.88 -4.04
C THR A 179 -5.43 -4.75 -5.54
N ALA A 180 -6.37 -5.51 -6.09
CA ALA A 180 -6.70 -5.49 -7.51
C ALA A 180 -7.36 -4.18 -7.94
N ILE A 181 -8.29 -3.63 -7.14
CA ILE A 181 -9.03 -2.41 -7.48
C ILE A 181 -8.20 -1.15 -7.23
N SER A 182 -7.69 -0.97 -6.00
CA SER A 182 -7.06 0.28 -5.58
C SER A 182 -5.53 0.20 -5.57
N GLY A 183 -4.94 -0.92 -5.18
CA GLY A 183 -3.49 -1.07 -5.14
C GLY A 183 -2.86 -1.02 -6.53
N SER A 184 -3.39 -1.80 -7.47
CA SER A 184 -2.97 -1.85 -8.88
C SER A 184 -3.66 -0.79 -9.75
N GLY A 185 -4.79 -0.24 -9.30
CA GLY A 185 -5.64 0.70 -10.02
C GLY A 185 -4.92 1.89 -10.65
N PRO A 186 -3.97 2.56 -9.98
CA PRO A 186 -3.23 3.67 -10.58
C PRO A 186 -2.56 3.32 -11.91
N ALA A 187 -2.01 2.11 -12.04
CA ALA A 187 -1.39 1.66 -13.30
C ALA A 187 -2.42 1.54 -14.44
N TYR A 188 -3.65 1.12 -14.14
CA TYR A 188 -4.71 1.04 -15.13
C TYR A 188 -5.11 2.42 -15.62
N MET A 189 -5.22 3.38 -14.71
CA MET A 189 -5.57 4.77 -15.03
C MET A 189 -4.46 5.43 -15.85
N PHE A 190 -3.19 5.20 -15.51
CA PHE A 190 -2.06 5.70 -16.32
C PHE A 190 -2.06 5.11 -17.72
N GLN A 191 -2.41 3.83 -17.89
CA GLN A 191 -2.52 3.22 -19.21
C GLN A 191 -3.66 3.83 -20.04
N MET A 192 -4.80 4.14 -19.41
CA MET A 192 -5.90 4.85 -20.07
C MET A 192 -5.51 6.28 -20.47
N LEU A 193 -4.86 7.03 -19.58
CA LEU A 193 -4.34 8.37 -19.88
C LEU A 193 -3.36 8.34 -21.04
N LYS A 194 -2.46 7.34 -21.06
CA LYS A 194 -1.53 7.13 -22.17
C LYS A 194 -2.26 6.89 -23.49
N ALA A 195 -3.27 6.02 -23.51
CA ALA A 195 -4.06 5.76 -24.71
C ALA A 195 -4.80 7.01 -25.22
N MET A 196 -5.40 7.80 -24.30
CA MET A 196 -6.06 9.06 -24.64
C MET A 196 -5.09 10.07 -25.24
N ARG A 197 -3.92 10.23 -24.64
CA ARG A 197 -2.86 11.10 -25.15
C ARG A 197 -2.43 10.68 -26.56
N GLU A 198 -2.02 9.41 -26.76
CA GLU A 198 -1.57 8.90 -28.04
C GLU A 198 -2.62 9.06 -29.15
N GLN A 199 -3.89 8.85 -28.82
CA GLN A 199 -4.96 9.06 -29.80
C GLN A 199 -5.20 10.55 -30.05
N GLY A 200 -5.10 11.42 -29.06
CA GLY A 200 -5.17 12.88 -29.21
C GLY A 200 -4.09 13.39 -30.18
N GLU A 201 -2.86 12.89 -30.05
CA GLU A 201 -1.75 13.21 -30.97
C GLU A 201 -2.08 12.80 -32.42
N ARG A 202 -2.62 11.59 -32.64
CA ARG A 202 -3.04 11.12 -33.97
C ARG A 202 -4.18 11.93 -34.58
N LEU A 203 -4.99 12.57 -33.73
CA LEU A 203 -6.08 13.46 -34.14
C LEU A 203 -5.64 14.92 -34.34
N GLY A 204 -4.33 15.20 -34.21
CA GLY A 204 -3.75 16.51 -34.50
C GLY A 204 -3.59 17.45 -33.29
N LEU A 205 -3.78 16.96 -32.07
CA LEU A 205 -3.47 17.73 -30.88
C LEU A 205 -1.97 17.73 -30.59
N ASP A 206 -1.47 18.80 -29.99
CA ASP A 206 -0.14 18.80 -29.37
C ASP A 206 -0.09 17.76 -28.23
N PRO A 207 1.02 16.98 -28.06
CA PRO A 207 1.13 15.92 -27.07
C PRO A 207 0.83 16.37 -25.63
N ASP A 208 1.32 17.52 -25.24
CA ASP A 208 1.11 18.06 -23.89
C ASP A 208 -0.33 18.58 -23.72
N GLN A 209 -0.92 19.12 -24.80
CA GLN A 209 -2.33 19.51 -24.79
C GLN A 209 -3.23 18.28 -24.67
N ALA A 210 -2.97 17.21 -25.42
CA ALA A 210 -3.70 15.96 -25.33
C ALA A 210 -3.63 15.35 -23.91
N LEU A 211 -2.44 15.38 -23.29
CA LEU A 211 -2.25 14.89 -21.92
C LEU A 211 -3.03 15.74 -20.90
N ARG A 212 -2.94 17.08 -20.99
CA ARG A 212 -3.70 17.95 -20.07
C ARG A 212 -5.21 17.72 -20.16
N LEU A 213 -5.74 17.58 -21.36
CA LEU A 213 -7.16 17.27 -21.58
C LEU A 213 -7.55 15.92 -20.97
N ALA A 214 -6.75 14.88 -21.21
CA ALA A 214 -7.01 13.54 -20.69
C ALA A 214 -6.99 13.51 -19.15
N VAL A 215 -5.94 14.09 -18.53
CA VAL A 215 -5.80 14.14 -17.07
C VAL A 215 -6.94 14.89 -16.41
N GLN A 216 -7.29 16.08 -16.92
CA GLN A 216 -8.37 16.87 -16.35
C GLN A 216 -9.75 16.21 -16.53
N THR A 217 -9.97 15.55 -17.66
CA THR A 217 -11.21 14.79 -17.89
C THR A 217 -11.35 13.63 -16.90
N MET A 218 -10.28 12.84 -16.69
CA MET A 218 -10.30 11.71 -15.74
C MET A 218 -10.51 12.20 -14.31
N ALA A 219 -9.79 13.21 -13.88
CA ALA A 219 -9.91 13.78 -12.54
C ALA A 219 -11.30 14.35 -12.28
N GLY A 220 -11.83 15.14 -13.22
CA GLY A 220 -13.18 15.71 -13.11
C GLY A 220 -14.27 14.66 -13.10
N SER A 221 -14.16 13.61 -13.91
CA SER A 221 -15.13 12.51 -13.93
C SER A 221 -15.13 11.73 -12.62
N ALA A 222 -13.94 11.45 -12.05
CA ALA A 222 -13.83 10.80 -10.75
C ALA A 222 -14.44 11.65 -9.63
N GLU A 223 -14.22 12.97 -9.65
CA GLU A 223 -14.79 13.88 -8.67
C GLU A 223 -16.31 14.02 -8.79
N LEU A 224 -16.84 14.06 -10.02
CA LEU A 224 -18.28 14.01 -10.26
C LEU A 224 -18.89 12.72 -9.71
N ALA A 225 -18.26 11.56 -9.97
CA ALA A 225 -18.72 10.27 -9.46
C ALA A 225 -18.71 10.21 -7.92
N ARG A 226 -17.69 10.79 -7.28
CA ARG A 226 -17.57 10.85 -5.82
C ARG A 226 -18.68 11.65 -5.16
N ASN A 227 -19.11 12.76 -5.78
CA ASN A 227 -20.05 13.71 -5.19
C ASN A 227 -21.47 13.54 -5.70
N SER A 228 -21.73 12.57 -6.57
CA SER A 228 -23.04 12.30 -7.14
C SER A 228 -23.79 11.23 -6.35
N ALA A 229 -25.11 11.41 -6.22
CA ALA A 229 -26.03 10.37 -5.75
C ALA A 229 -26.48 9.42 -6.89
N LEU A 230 -26.12 9.72 -8.14
CA LEU A 230 -26.50 8.93 -9.31
C LEU A 230 -25.62 7.67 -9.41
N SER A 231 -26.20 6.60 -9.95
CA SER A 231 -25.44 5.41 -10.34
C SER A 231 -24.47 5.70 -11.49
N MET A 232 -23.49 4.82 -11.71
CA MET A 232 -22.58 4.94 -12.83
C MET A 232 -23.30 4.93 -14.19
N ASP A 233 -24.35 4.11 -14.32
CA ASP A 233 -25.15 4.05 -15.54
C ASP A 233 -25.89 5.37 -15.81
N GLU A 234 -26.42 6.02 -14.78
CA GLU A 234 -27.08 7.32 -14.90
C GLU A 234 -26.07 8.42 -15.26
N LEU A 235 -24.88 8.42 -14.65
CA LEU A 235 -23.80 9.36 -15.02
C LEU A 235 -23.35 9.18 -16.47
N ILE A 236 -23.23 7.95 -16.95
CA ILE A 236 -22.91 7.64 -18.34
C ILE A 236 -24.03 8.14 -19.26
N ALA A 237 -25.30 7.91 -18.89
CA ALA A 237 -26.44 8.34 -19.68
C ALA A 237 -26.51 9.88 -19.84
N GLN A 238 -26.10 10.65 -18.83
CA GLN A 238 -26.07 12.11 -18.92
C GLN A 238 -25.13 12.66 -19.99
N VAL A 239 -24.03 11.96 -20.29
CA VAL A 239 -23.04 12.37 -21.31
C VAL A 239 -23.22 11.64 -22.65
N ARG A 240 -24.09 10.62 -22.71
CA ARG A 240 -24.38 9.81 -23.91
C ARG A 240 -25.63 10.27 -24.62
N SER A 241 -25.53 11.30 -25.45
CA SER A 241 -26.66 11.70 -26.31
C SER A 241 -26.87 10.67 -27.45
N PRO A 242 -28.12 10.37 -27.84
CA PRO A 242 -28.43 9.49 -28.97
C PRO A 242 -27.70 9.95 -30.25
N ASN A 243 -27.04 9.02 -30.93
CA ASN A 243 -26.24 9.27 -32.14
C ASN A 243 -25.12 10.31 -31.99
N GLY A 244 -24.76 10.67 -30.75
CA GLY A 244 -23.65 11.58 -30.47
C GLY A 244 -22.28 10.90 -30.50
N THR A 245 -21.23 11.69 -30.32
CA THR A 245 -19.83 11.23 -30.31
C THR A 245 -19.57 10.23 -29.17
N THR A 246 -20.11 10.47 -27.99
CA THR A 246 -19.98 9.55 -26.84
C THR A 246 -20.67 8.22 -27.11
N HIS A 247 -21.85 8.24 -27.77
CA HIS A 247 -22.57 7.02 -28.16
C HIS A 247 -21.70 6.16 -29.09
N ALA A 248 -21.20 6.74 -30.19
CA ALA A 248 -20.36 6.03 -31.15
C ALA A 248 -19.07 5.50 -30.52
N ALA A 249 -18.44 6.24 -29.60
CA ALA A 249 -17.25 5.82 -28.90
C ALA A 249 -17.51 4.60 -28.00
N LEU A 250 -18.56 4.65 -27.15
CA LEU A 250 -18.88 3.55 -26.24
C LEU A 250 -19.28 2.28 -26.98
N GLU A 251 -20.08 2.38 -28.06
CA GLU A 251 -20.41 1.22 -28.91
C GLU A 251 -19.16 0.58 -29.53
N THR A 252 -18.23 1.41 -30.00
CA THR A 252 -16.96 0.89 -30.56
C THR A 252 -16.11 0.20 -29.49
N MET A 253 -16.02 0.78 -28.29
CA MET A 253 -15.27 0.19 -27.16
C MET A 253 -15.89 -1.14 -26.72
N ASP A 254 -17.22 -1.19 -26.64
CA ASP A 254 -17.96 -2.39 -26.26
C ASP A 254 -17.79 -3.51 -27.29
N ALA A 255 -17.99 -3.20 -28.57
CA ALA A 255 -17.80 -4.14 -29.67
C ALA A 255 -16.36 -4.69 -29.78
N ARG A 256 -15.37 -3.95 -29.26
CA ARG A 256 -13.98 -4.38 -29.16
C ARG A 256 -13.63 -5.05 -27.83
N GLY A 257 -14.59 -5.25 -26.94
CA GLY A 257 -14.40 -5.93 -25.66
C GLY A 257 -13.53 -5.17 -24.68
N VAL A 258 -13.42 -3.83 -24.78
CA VAL A 258 -12.54 -3.03 -23.89
C VAL A 258 -12.93 -3.19 -22.45
N PHE A 259 -14.22 -3.13 -22.12
CA PHE A 259 -14.70 -3.21 -20.75
C PHE A 259 -14.59 -4.62 -20.16
N GLU A 260 -14.81 -5.66 -20.96
CA GLU A 260 -14.59 -7.06 -20.56
C GLU A 260 -13.10 -7.36 -20.37
N GLY A 261 -12.24 -6.84 -21.25
CA GLY A 261 -10.79 -6.93 -21.09
C GLY A 261 -10.28 -6.23 -19.83
N PHE A 262 -10.86 -5.07 -19.47
CA PHE A 262 -10.55 -4.36 -18.25
C PHE A 262 -10.94 -5.16 -17.00
N LYS A 263 -12.15 -5.73 -16.96
CA LYS A 263 -12.62 -6.62 -15.89
C LYS A 263 -11.71 -7.86 -15.75
N ALA A 264 -11.35 -8.49 -16.85
CA ALA A 264 -10.45 -9.64 -16.86
C ALA A 264 -9.04 -9.29 -16.31
N GLY A 265 -8.52 -8.11 -16.63
CA GLY A 265 -7.26 -7.61 -16.07
C GLY A 265 -7.31 -7.44 -14.54
N ILE A 266 -8.40 -6.88 -14.00
CA ILE A 266 -8.63 -6.76 -12.56
C ILE A 266 -8.72 -8.15 -11.90
N GLN A 267 -9.42 -9.10 -12.53
CA GLN A 267 -9.52 -10.48 -12.04
C GLN A 267 -8.16 -11.16 -11.99
N ALA A 268 -7.32 -10.96 -13.00
CA ALA A 268 -5.94 -11.49 -13.01
C ALA A 268 -5.08 -10.90 -11.88
N ALA A 269 -5.22 -9.60 -11.58
CA ALA A 269 -4.54 -8.96 -10.45
C ALA A 269 -5.02 -9.52 -9.10
N HIS A 270 -6.32 -9.76 -8.95
CA HIS A 270 -6.88 -10.42 -7.76
C HIS A 270 -6.30 -11.83 -7.56
N HIS A 271 -6.30 -12.64 -8.61
CA HIS A 271 -5.75 -14.01 -8.59
C HIS A 271 -4.26 -13.97 -8.20
N ARG A 272 -3.48 -13.10 -8.84
CA ARG A 272 -2.06 -12.96 -8.52
C ARG A 272 -1.81 -12.52 -7.08
N SER A 273 -2.63 -11.62 -6.55
CA SER A 273 -2.56 -11.21 -5.14
C SER A 273 -2.82 -12.37 -4.19
N SER A 274 -3.76 -13.26 -4.53
CA SER A 274 -4.07 -14.46 -3.74
C SER A 274 -2.92 -15.48 -3.78
N GLU A 275 -2.31 -15.70 -4.94
CA GLU A 275 -1.13 -16.58 -5.08
C GLU A 275 0.05 -16.09 -4.24
N LEU A 276 0.32 -14.78 -4.24
CA LEU A 276 1.40 -14.19 -3.46
C LEU A 276 1.21 -14.31 -1.95
N ALA A 277 -0.03 -14.44 -1.50
CA ALA A 277 -0.37 -14.66 -0.08
C ALA A 277 -0.25 -16.12 0.34
N SER A 278 -0.26 -17.06 -0.61
CA SER A 278 -0.09 -18.48 -0.33
C SER A 278 1.38 -18.81 -0.10
N PRO A 279 1.75 -19.59 0.93
CA PRO A 279 3.13 -20.01 1.11
C PRO A 279 3.59 -20.83 -0.10
N SER A 280 4.70 -20.41 -0.74
CA SER A 280 5.29 -21.18 -1.84
C SER A 280 5.66 -22.59 -1.36
N PRO A 281 5.32 -23.66 -2.10
CA PRO A 281 5.64 -25.04 -1.73
C PRO A 281 7.14 -25.37 -1.67
N THR A 282 8.02 -24.44 -2.06
CA THR A 282 9.47 -24.68 -2.31
C THR A 282 10.40 -24.32 -1.15
N ALA A 283 9.90 -24.04 0.06
CA ALA A 283 10.77 -23.73 1.22
C ALA A 283 11.01 -24.90 2.20
N VAL A 284 10.58 -26.13 1.88
CA VAL A 284 10.78 -27.33 2.71
C VAL A 284 11.42 -28.43 1.87
N ALA A 285 12.64 -28.21 1.40
CA ALA A 285 13.55 -29.29 1.00
C ALA A 285 14.98 -28.83 1.29
N GLY A 286 15.38 -29.01 2.52
CA GLY A 286 16.78 -28.95 2.92
C GLY A 286 17.55 -30.05 2.19
N SER A 287 18.30 -29.70 1.17
CA SER A 287 19.39 -30.53 0.68
C SER A 287 20.59 -30.29 1.58
N GLY A 288 20.74 -31.16 2.57
CA GLY A 288 21.99 -31.29 3.28
C GLY A 288 23.12 -31.60 2.29
N PRO A 289 24.36 -31.16 2.55
CA PRO A 289 25.49 -31.43 1.66
C PRO A 289 25.78 -32.94 1.61
N LYS A 290 25.63 -33.54 0.42
CA LYS A 290 26.14 -34.88 0.16
C LYS A 290 27.69 -34.85 0.30
N MET A 291 28.19 -35.42 1.37
CA MET A 291 29.59 -35.78 1.47
C MET A 291 29.88 -36.87 0.43
N SER A 292 30.58 -36.50 -0.62
CA SER A 292 31.20 -37.47 -1.54
C SER A 292 32.45 -38.04 -0.89
N HIS A 293 32.38 -39.31 -0.49
CA HIS A 293 33.60 -40.12 -0.24
C HIS A 293 34.18 -40.45 -1.60
N GLY A 294 35.34 -39.88 -1.91
CA GLY A 294 36.21 -40.33 -2.98
C GLY A 294 37.04 -41.54 -2.50
N PRO A 295 37.37 -42.49 -3.41
CA PRO A 295 38.10 -43.67 -3.03
C PRO A 295 39.57 -43.37 -2.75
N ALA A 296 40.09 -44.08 -1.75
CA ALA A 296 41.51 -44.17 -1.46
C ALA A 296 42.25 -44.90 -2.59
N LEU A 297 43.36 -44.34 -3.06
CA LEU A 297 44.63 -44.99 -3.41
C LEU A 297 45.73 -43.95 -3.32
#